data_ec75ea79f76509824a7aa0f7d9610290
#
_entry.id   ec75ea79f76509824a7aa0f7d9610290
#
_cell.length_a   1.000
_cell.length_b   1.000
_cell.length_c   1.000
_cell.angle_alpha   90.00
_cell.angle_beta   90.00
_cell.angle_gamma   90.00
#
_symmetry.space_group_name_H-M   'P 1'
#
loop_
_entity.id
_entity.type
_entity.pdbx_description
1 polymer ?
#
loop_
_entity_poly.entity_id
_entity_poly.type
_entity_poly.pdbx_seq_one_letter_code
_entity_poly.pdbx_strand_id
1 'polypeptide(L)'
;PLPPVGGNPAIHGLEPQEADVFMDLRERVGHTLVMGTTRVGKTRLAELLITQDIRRGEVVIVFDPKGDADLLRRIWAETHRAGRGNKLSLFHLGWPEISARYNAVGRFGRVSEVASRLAGQLSGEGNSAAFREFAWRFVNIVARALVALGHRPDYQLITRYVNNISELYQRYATKVMEDRQPELLAQINHSLSKLKEKDIPRNMQGQPDALRLWAMEMTLSSDAGKQLYDPILDGLRSAVRYDRTYFDKIVASLLPLLEKLTTGKIAELLSPDYLNMTDLRPIFDWEQVIRKNGIVYIGLDALSDSDVASAVGNSMFADLVSVAGQIYKYGMNAGLPVRHDGKLAINLHCDEFNELMGDEFIPLINKGGGAGMQVTAYTQTSSDIEARIGSPAKTAQVVGNFNTLIMLRVRDNRTAELLTSQLPEVEIYSKTLVSGHSDIADVEQGQDFTSSTQDRVGTVKTPLVTPAEMINLPKGQAFALLEGGQLWKIRMPLPTGDDDDALMPASLQNIAEQMRRYYRTSENWWEEKG
;
A
#
# COMPACT_ATOMS: atom_id res chain seq x y z
N PRO A 1 -20.13 18.23 16.32
CA PRO A 1 -20.66 19.46 15.74
C PRO A 1 -20.23 19.57 14.27
N LEU A 2 -21.13 20.12 13.44
CA LEU A 2 -20.82 20.39 12.04
C LEU A 2 -19.88 21.60 11.94
N PRO A 3 -18.91 21.60 11.02
CA PRO A 3 -18.04 22.74 10.83
C PRO A 3 -18.83 23.94 10.33
N PRO A 4 -18.44 25.18 10.67
CA PRO A 4 -19.07 26.36 10.13
C PRO A 4 -18.90 26.41 8.61
N VAL A 5 -19.94 26.80 7.90
CA VAL A 5 -19.89 26.99 6.45
C VAL A 5 -19.30 28.36 6.18
N GLY A 6 -18.16 28.37 5.48
CA GLY A 6 -17.53 29.61 5.02
C GLY A 6 -18.07 30.06 3.66
N GLY A 7 -17.85 31.30 3.32
CA GLY A 7 -18.19 31.88 2.02
C GLY A 7 -19.61 32.41 1.91
N ASN A 8 -20.04 32.73 0.69
CA ASN A 8 -21.36 33.28 0.42
C ASN A 8 -22.36 32.11 0.24
N PRO A 9 -23.41 32.02 1.10
CA PRO A 9 -24.41 30.96 1.02
C PRO A 9 -25.12 30.88 -0.34
N ALA A 10 -25.33 31.99 -1.01
CA ALA A 10 -25.96 32.00 -2.33
C ALA A 10 -25.13 31.32 -3.42
N ILE A 11 -23.80 31.37 -3.28
CA ILE A 11 -22.87 30.71 -4.21
C ILE A 11 -22.66 29.22 -3.84
N HIS A 12 -22.66 28.94 -2.54
CA HIS A 12 -22.37 27.57 -2.05
C HIS A 12 -23.61 26.67 -1.96
N GLY A 13 -24.80 27.19 -2.29
CA GLY A 13 -26.03 26.41 -2.43
C GLY A 13 -26.35 25.57 -1.19
N LEU A 14 -26.46 26.20 -0.04
CA LEU A 14 -26.88 25.52 1.19
C LEU A 14 -28.39 25.33 1.16
N GLU A 15 -28.81 24.06 1.28
CA GLU A 15 -30.20 23.75 1.52
C GLU A 15 -30.58 24.11 2.98
N PRO A 16 -31.76 24.71 3.23
CA PRO A 16 -32.21 24.99 4.59
C PRO A 16 -32.43 23.75 5.44
N GLN A 17 -32.66 22.62 4.80
CA GLN A 17 -32.87 21.30 5.45
C GLN A 17 -31.77 20.35 5.05
N GLU A 18 -30.88 20.03 5.99
CA GLU A 18 -29.86 18.99 5.83
C GLU A 18 -30.43 17.64 6.30
N ALA A 19 -30.08 16.59 5.58
CA ALA A 19 -30.39 15.22 5.94
C ALA A 19 -29.11 14.39 6.02
N ASP A 20 -29.13 13.36 6.87
CA ASP A 20 -28.03 12.41 6.93
C ASP A 20 -27.96 11.61 5.61
N VAL A 21 -26.77 11.52 5.04
CA VAL A 21 -26.48 10.74 3.83
C VAL A 21 -25.81 9.44 4.24
N PHE A 22 -26.35 8.33 3.78
CA PHE A 22 -25.85 7.01 4.07
C PHE A 22 -25.31 6.33 2.82
N MET A 23 -24.17 5.68 2.94
CA MET A 23 -23.62 4.79 1.93
C MET A 23 -23.95 3.34 2.32
N ASP A 24 -24.53 2.56 1.41
CA ASP A 24 -24.75 1.14 1.68
C ASP A 24 -23.40 0.42 1.86
N LEU A 25 -23.27 -0.31 2.98
CA LEU A 25 -22.03 -1.02 3.28
C LEU A 25 -21.71 -2.10 2.25
N ARG A 26 -22.72 -2.65 1.57
CA ARG A 26 -22.52 -3.64 0.50
C ARG A 26 -21.81 -3.06 -0.71
N GLU A 27 -21.93 -1.75 -0.92
CA GLU A 27 -21.33 -1.05 -2.05
C GLU A 27 -19.83 -0.74 -1.81
N ARG A 28 -19.37 -0.82 -0.56
CA ARG A 28 -17.97 -0.54 -0.21
C ARG A 28 -16.96 -1.49 -0.85
N VAL A 29 -17.37 -2.70 -1.24
CA VAL A 29 -16.52 -3.64 -2.02
C VAL A 29 -16.19 -3.13 -3.42
N GLY A 30 -16.95 -2.16 -3.92
CA GLY A 30 -16.65 -1.41 -5.14
C GLY A 30 -15.63 -0.30 -4.98
N HIS A 31 -15.06 -0.18 -3.80
CA HIS A 31 -14.02 0.77 -3.42
C HIS A 31 -14.43 2.25 -3.48
N THR A 32 -13.74 3.07 -2.70
CA THR A 32 -14.00 4.50 -2.58
C THR A 32 -12.74 5.31 -2.86
N LEU A 33 -12.82 6.27 -3.77
CA LEU A 33 -11.76 7.23 -4.03
C LEU A 33 -12.14 8.59 -3.40
N VAL A 34 -11.26 9.11 -2.57
CA VAL A 34 -11.41 10.43 -1.94
C VAL A 34 -10.35 11.37 -2.50
N MET A 35 -10.78 12.45 -3.11
CA MET A 35 -9.90 13.45 -3.71
C MET A 35 -10.08 14.83 -3.08
N GLY A 36 -9.01 15.58 -2.97
CA GLY A 36 -9.02 16.94 -2.46
C GLY A 36 -7.64 17.48 -2.15
N THR A 37 -7.44 18.78 -2.31
CA THR A 37 -6.16 19.43 -1.99
C THR A 37 -5.83 19.36 -0.48
N THR A 38 -4.69 19.89 -0.07
CA THR A 38 -4.29 19.91 1.33
C THR A 38 -5.22 20.78 2.19
N ARG A 39 -5.41 20.41 3.45
CA ARG A 39 -6.18 21.16 4.46
C ARG A 39 -7.66 21.42 4.14
N VAL A 40 -8.27 20.64 3.26
CA VAL A 40 -9.70 20.75 2.93
C VAL A 40 -10.61 19.83 3.73
N GLY A 41 -10.04 18.86 4.45
CA GLY A 41 -10.77 17.94 5.31
C GLY A 41 -10.66 16.47 4.95
N LYS A 42 -9.73 16.06 4.05
CA LYS A 42 -9.50 14.62 3.71
C LYS A 42 -9.24 13.77 4.95
N THR A 43 -8.28 14.18 5.78
CA THR A 43 -7.93 13.44 7.02
C THR A 43 -9.12 13.35 7.97
N ARG A 44 -9.96 14.42 8.06
CA ARG A 44 -11.17 14.40 8.89
C ARG A 44 -12.22 13.42 8.36
N LEU A 45 -12.37 13.31 7.05
CA LEU A 45 -13.22 12.29 6.45
C LEU A 45 -12.64 10.88 6.71
N ALA A 46 -11.32 10.72 6.59
CA ALA A 46 -10.66 9.45 6.91
C ALA A 46 -10.89 9.06 8.38
N GLU A 47 -10.70 9.98 9.33
CA GLU A 47 -10.98 9.76 10.75
C GLU A 47 -12.44 9.30 10.97
N LEU A 48 -13.40 9.93 10.30
CA LEU A 48 -14.82 9.58 10.40
C LEU A 48 -15.08 8.16 9.91
N LEU A 49 -14.61 7.81 8.71
CA LEU A 49 -14.83 6.50 8.10
C LEU A 49 -14.12 5.39 8.90
N ILE A 50 -12.88 5.63 9.31
CA ILE A 50 -12.10 4.69 10.13
C ILE A 50 -12.78 4.48 11.49
N THR A 51 -13.26 5.53 12.13
CA THR A 51 -14.02 5.44 13.40
C THR A 51 -15.24 4.53 13.25
N GLN A 52 -16.00 4.70 12.18
CA GLN A 52 -17.18 3.88 11.92
C GLN A 52 -16.80 2.42 11.69
N ASP A 53 -15.73 2.15 10.95
CA ASP A 53 -15.24 0.77 10.70
C ASP A 53 -14.76 0.11 12.01
N ILE A 54 -14.05 0.85 12.86
CA ILE A 54 -13.63 0.38 14.19
C ILE A 54 -14.84 0.02 15.05
N ARG A 55 -15.85 0.88 15.09
CA ARG A 55 -17.06 0.68 15.93
C ARG A 55 -17.93 -0.48 15.45
N ARG A 56 -17.92 -0.79 14.14
CA ARG A 56 -18.62 -1.96 13.60
C ARG A 56 -17.92 -3.29 13.93
N GLY A 57 -16.72 -3.28 14.48
CA GLY A 57 -15.98 -4.49 14.82
C GLY A 57 -15.26 -5.16 13.64
N GLU A 58 -15.15 -4.47 12.51
CA GLU A 58 -14.53 -4.96 11.28
C GLU A 58 -12.99 -4.91 11.35
N VAL A 59 -12.32 -5.57 10.40
CA VAL A 59 -10.88 -5.44 10.19
C VAL A 59 -10.60 -4.04 9.63
N VAL A 60 -9.64 -3.34 10.23
CA VAL A 60 -9.25 -1.99 9.80
C VAL A 60 -7.74 -1.93 9.61
N ILE A 61 -7.30 -1.60 8.41
CA ILE A 61 -5.89 -1.46 8.06
C ILE A 61 -5.70 -0.06 7.50
N VAL A 62 -4.82 0.73 8.12
CA VAL A 62 -4.55 2.11 7.73
C VAL A 62 -3.09 2.23 7.31
N PHE A 63 -2.86 2.55 6.04
CA PHE A 63 -1.55 2.95 5.52
C PHE A 63 -1.46 4.46 5.50
N ASP A 64 -0.49 4.98 6.23
CA ASP A 64 -0.19 6.40 6.33
C ASP A 64 1.29 6.67 6.00
N PRO A 65 1.60 7.00 4.74
CA PRO A 65 2.99 7.26 4.32
C PRO A 65 3.66 8.39 5.09
N LYS A 66 2.90 9.39 5.54
CA LYS A 66 3.44 10.54 6.28
C LYS A 66 3.63 10.26 7.77
N GLY A 67 2.85 9.33 8.34
CA GLY A 67 2.85 9.08 9.76
C GLY A 67 2.17 10.21 10.56
N ASP A 68 0.94 10.60 10.17
CA ASP A 68 0.18 11.70 10.77
C ASP A 68 -0.16 11.38 12.24
N ALA A 69 0.39 12.19 13.15
CA ALA A 69 0.19 12.03 14.57
C ALA A 69 -1.28 12.17 14.99
N ASP A 70 -2.04 13.06 14.37
CA ASP A 70 -3.45 13.30 14.71
C ASP A 70 -4.31 12.12 14.29
N LEU A 71 -4.06 11.55 13.12
CA LEU A 71 -4.76 10.35 12.64
C LEU A 71 -4.47 9.16 13.56
N LEU A 72 -3.22 8.93 13.95
CA LEU A 72 -2.85 7.86 14.86
C LEU A 72 -3.50 8.04 16.24
N ARG A 73 -3.51 9.26 16.78
CA ARG A 73 -4.15 9.59 18.07
C ARG A 73 -5.65 9.28 18.02
N ARG A 74 -6.32 9.63 16.93
CA ARG A 74 -7.74 9.33 16.71
C ARG A 74 -7.99 7.82 16.66
N ILE A 75 -7.23 7.08 15.88
CA ILE A 75 -7.35 5.62 15.79
C ILE A 75 -7.15 4.97 17.17
N TRP A 76 -6.16 5.42 17.91
CA TRP A 76 -5.91 4.96 19.27
C TRP A 76 -7.14 5.17 20.17
N ALA A 77 -7.63 6.41 20.24
CA ALA A 77 -8.77 6.76 21.08
C ALA A 77 -10.03 5.95 20.71
N GLU A 78 -10.37 5.87 19.43
CA GLU A 78 -11.56 5.17 18.97
C GLU A 78 -11.46 3.65 19.16
N THR A 79 -10.28 3.08 19.01
CA THR A 79 -10.02 1.67 19.28
C THR A 79 -10.28 1.33 20.76
N HIS A 80 -9.84 2.20 21.67
CA HIS A 80 -10.07 2.02 23.12
C HIS A 80 -11.53 2.27 23.50
N ARG A 81 -12.18 3.29 22.92
CA ARG A 81 -13.63 3.52 23.10
C ARG A 81 -14.49 2.32 22.67
N ALA A 82 -14.08 1.65 21.60
CA ALA A 82 -14.74 0.45 21.10
C ALA A 82 -14.41 -0.82 21.92
N GLY A 83 -13.60 -0.73 22.97
CA GLY A 83 -13.15 -1.89 23.75
C GLY A 83 -12.23 -2.84 22.96
N ARG A 84 -11.56 -2.35 21.92
CA ARG A 84 -10.73 -3.14 21.01
C ARG A 84 -9.23 -2.86 21.13
N GLY A 85 -8.79 -2.25 22.23
CA GLY A 85 -7.38 -1.89 22.44
C GLY A 85 -6.41 -3.07 22.31
N ASN A 86 -6.81 -4.26 22.72
CA ASN A 86 -6.04 -5.51 22.58
C ASN A 86 -5.94 -6.03 21.14
N LYS A 87 -6.66 -5.45 20.19
CA LYS A 87 -6.65 -5.81 18.77
C LYS A 87 -5.86 -4.81 17.91
N LEU A 88 -5.33 -3.76 18.53
CA LEU A 88 -4.55 -2.73 17.85
C LEU A 88 -3.09 -3.18 17.71
N SER A 89 -2.61 -3.19 16.49
CA SER A 89 -1.19 -3.31 16.16
C SER A 89 -0.69 -1.98 15.58
N LEU A 90 0.35 -1.45 16.20
CA LEU A 90 0.98 -0.22 15.76
C LEU A 90 2.30 -0.56 15.07
N PHE A 91 2.46 -0.11 13.84
CA PHE A 91 3.72 -0.17 13.09
C PHE A 91 4.08 1.24 12.62
N HIS A 92 5.22 1.78 13.09
CA HIS A 92 5.65 3.13 12.73
C HIS A 92 7.16 3.18 12.59
N LEU A 93 7.67 3.46 11.39
CA LEU A 93 9.11 3.47 11.13
C LEU A 93 9.87 4.54 11.93
N GLY A 94 9.23 5.67 12.23
CA GLY A 94 9.80 6.71 13.09
C GLY A 94 9.81 6.35 14.60
N TRP A 95 9.10 5.29 15.01
CA TRP A 95 8.99 4.83 16.40
C TRP A 95 9.16 3.32 16.52
N PRO A 96 10.31 2.78 16.09
CA PRO A 96 10.53 1.35 16.03
C PRO A 96 10.43 0.64 17.38
N GLU A 97 10.79 1.32 18.48
CA GLU A 97 10.79 0.74 19.83
C GLU A 97 9.39 0.41 20.38
N ILE A 98 8.35 1.00 19.83
CA ILE A 98 6.95 0.75 20.22
C ILE A 98 6.15 0.05 19.14
N SER A 99 6.78 -0.22 18.01
CA SER A 99 6.14 -0.83 16.86
C SER A 99 6.09 -2.34 16.99
N ALA A 100 4.99 -2.94 16.57
CA ALA A 100 4.94 -4.36 16.30
C ALA A 100 5.90 -4.69 15.15
N ARG A 101 6.52 -5.87 15.22
CA ARG A 101 7.49 -6.33 14.20
C ARG A 101 6.76 -7.00 13.03
N TYR A 102 7.31 -6.87 11.85
CA TYR A 102 6.71 -7.42 10.64
C TYR A 102 7.78 -7.87 9.64
N ASN A 103 7.62 -9.08 9.09
CA ASN A 103 8.49 -9.59 8.04
C ASN A 103 7.76 -9.53 6.69
N ALA A 104 8.07 -8.52 5.88
CA ALA A 104 7.38 -8.24 4.61
C ALA A 104 7.64 -9.28 3.51
N VAL A 105 8.66 -10.12 3.66
CA VAL A 105 9.07 -11.13 2.66
C VAL A 105 9.03 -12.56 3.21
N GLY A 106 8.65 -12.74 4.47
CA GLY A 106 8.65 -14.03 5.15
C GLY A 106 7.43 -14.91 4.90
N ARG A 107 6.40 -14.36 4.25
CA ARG A 107 5.16 -15.07 3.91
C ARG A 107 4.84 -14.87 2.43
N PHE A 108 4.50 -15.93 1.76
CA PHE A 108 4.24 -15.93 0.32
C PHE A 108 3.41 -17.16 -0.07
N GLY A 109 2.64 -17.04 -1.13
CA GLY A 109 1.99 -18.17 -1.80
C GLY A 109 2.98 -18.92 -2.68
N ARG A 110 3.85 -18.18 -3.37
CA ARG A 110 4.95 -18.69 -4.19
C ARG A 110 6.25 -18.00 -3.78
N VAL A 111 7.35 -18.77 -3.69
CA VAL A 111 8.66 -18.22 -3.29
C VAL A 111 9.11 -17.05 -4.20
N SER A 112 8.73 -17.08 -5.47
CA SER A 112 9.02 -16.00 -6.42
C SER A 112 8.46 -14.64 -6.04
N GLU A 113 7.43 -14.60 -5.19
CA GLU A 113 6.87 -13.34 -4.66
C GLU A 113 7.89 -12.56 -3.84
N VAL A 114 8.80 -13.25 -3.14
CA VAL A 114 9.89 -12.60 -2.40
C VAL A 114 10.75 -11.74 -3.32
N ALA A 115 11.14 -12.29 -4.47
CA ALA A 115 11.92 -11.56 -5.46
C ALA A 115 11.12 -10.40 -6.08
N SER A 116 9.84 -10.60 -6.35
CA SER A 116 8.98 -9.55 -6.90
C SER A 116 8.80 -8.39 -5.94
N ARG A 117 8.64 -8.65 -4.63
CA ARG A 117 8.51 -7.61 -3.60
C ARG A 117 9.77 -6.74 -3.47
N LEU A 118 10.95 -7.33 -3.61
CA LEU A 118 12.22 -6.58 -3.56
C LEU A 118 12.57 -5.92 -4.89
N ALA A 119 12.62 -6.69 -5.98
CA ALA A 119 12.99 -6.15 -7.29
C ALA A 119 11.95 -5.17 -7.83
N GLY A 120 10.68 -5.29 -7.43
CA GLY A 120 9.61 -4.35 -7.76
C GLY A 120 9.86 -2.92 -7.28
N GLN A 121 10.74 -2.71 -6.31
CA GLN A 121 11.14 -1.39 -5.80
C GLN A 121 12.24 -0.73 -6.65
N LEU A 122 12.88 -1.47 -7.52
CA LEU A 122 13.93 -0.95 -8.39
C LEU A 122 13.31 -0.30 -9.63
N SER A 123 13.98 0.74 -10.16
CA SER A 123 13.53 1.40 -11.38
C SER A 123 13.43 0.40 -12.55
N GLY A 124 12.30 0.43 -13.25
CA GLY A 124 12.02 -0.40 -14.43
C GLY A 124 12.07 0.36 -15.75
N GLU A 125 12.59 1.58 -15.78
CA GLU A 125 12.62 2.41 -16.99
C GLU A 125 13.94 2.31 -17.76
N GLY A 126 13.84 2.24 -19.08
CA GLY A 126 14.99 2.23 -19.97
C GLY A 126 15.95 1.06 -19.69
N ASN A 127 17.25 1.35 -19.62
CA ASN A 127 18.30 0.36 -19.35
C ASN A 127 18.21 -0.27 -17.94
N SER A 128 17.46 0.36 -17.01
CA SER A 128 17.26 -0.16 -15.66
C SER A 128 16.39 -1.41 -15.64
N ALA A 129 15.55 -1.62 -16.65
CA ALA A 129 14.67 -2.79 -16.71
C ALA A 129 15.45 -4.11 -16.74
N ALA A 130 16.57 -4.15 -17.47
CA ALA A 130 17.44 -5.34 -17.51
C ALA A 130 18.07 -5.62 -16.13
N PHE A 131 18.48 -4.58 -15.39
CA PHE A 131 19.04 -4.74 -14.05
C PHE A 131 17.99 -5.17 -13.04
N ARG A 132 16.76 -4.65 -13.14
CA ARG A 132 15.64 -5.10 -12.32
C ARG A 132 15.36 -6.60 -12.54
N GLU A 133 15.35 -7.07 -13.78
CA GLU A 133 15.15 -8.49 -14.11
C GLU A 133 16.27 -9.37 -13.55
N PHE A 134 17.52 -8.91 -13.61
CA PHE A 134 18.64 -9.63 -13.00
C PHE A 134 18.58 -9.68 -11.48
N ALA A 135 18.28 -8.55 -10.85
CA ALA A 135 18.06 -8.49 -9.41
C ALA A 135 16.95 -9.46 -9.00
N TRP A 136 15.85 -9.51 -9.77
CA TRP A 136 14.77 -10.44 -9.53
C TRP A 136 15.24 -11.91 -9.58
N ARG A 137 15.96 -12.30 -10.64
CA ARG A 137 16.50 -13.67 -10.78
C ARG A 137 17.43 -14.03 -9.65
N PHE A 138 18.29 -13.11 -9.26
CA PHE A 138 19.27 -13.32 -8.20
C PHE A 138 18.59 -13.48 -6.84
N VAL A 139 17.67 -12.60 -6.49
CA VAL A 139 16.90 -12.69 -5.24
C VAL A 139 16.03 -13.95 -5.23
N ASN A 140 15.44 -14.32 -6.37
CA ASN A 140 14.62 -15.53 -6.46
C ASN A 140 15.40 -16.79 -6.15
N ILE A 141 16.63 -16.92 -6.66
CA ILE A 141 17.46 -18.10 -6.36
C ILE A 141 17.89 -18.13 -4.89
N VAL A 142 18.22 -16.96 -4.32
CA VAL A 142 18.53 -16.84 -2.88
C VAL A 142 17.32 -17.24 -2.03
N ALA A 143 16.14 -16.74 -2.32
CA ALA A 143 14.92 -17.06 -1.59
C ALA A 143 14.57 -18.55 -1.67
N ARG A 144 14.66 -19.14 -2.86
CA ARG A 144 14.42 -20.58 -3.05
C ARG A 144 15.40 -21.45 -2.26
N ALA A 145 16.66 -21.09 -2.24
CA ALA A 145 17.68 -21.80 -1.47
C ALA A 145 17.44 -21.68 0.03
N LEU A 146 17.09 -20.48 0.53
CA LEU A 146 16.75 -20.26 1.93
C LEU A 146 15.57 -21.14 2.37
N VAL A 147 14.50 -21.14 1.61
CA VAL A 147 13.31 -21.95 1.91
C VAL A 147 13.64 -23.44 1.89
N ALA A 148 14.42 -23.90 0.91
CA ALA A 148 14.84 -25.31 0.82
C ALA A 148 15.78 -25.72 1.98
N LEU A 149 16.52 -24.77 2.56
CA LEU A 149 17.32 -24.98 3.77
C LEU A 149 16.48 -24.88 5.07
N GLY A 150 15.17 -24.63 4.97
CA GLY A 150 14.28 -24.49 6.13
C GLY A 150 14.30 -23.11 6.79
N HIS A 151 14.90 -22.12 6.14
CA HIS A 151 14.93 -20.74 6.63
C HIS A 151 13.75 -19.95 6.07
N ARG A 152 13.15 -19.10 6.93
CA ARG A 152 12.19 -18.10 6.49
C ARG A 152 12.95 -16.90 5.94
N PRO A 153 12.73 -16.49 4.69
CA PRO A 153 13.38 -15.31 4.14
C PRO A 153 13.04 -14.07 4.96
N ASP A 154 14.03 -13.21 5.17
CA ASP A 154 13.90 -11.85 5.67
C ASP A 154 14.93 -10.94 4.99
N TYR A 155 14.86 -9.65 5.22
CA TYR A 155 15.79 -8.72 4.58
C TYR A 155 17.25 -8.95 4.99
N GLN A 156 17.51 -9.31 6.25
CA GLN A 156 18.87 -9.55 6.73
C GLN A 156 19.49 -10.81 6.09
N LEU A 157 18.74 -11.91 6.04
CA LEU A 157 19.21 -13.14 5.38
C LEU A 157 19.43 -12.93 3.89
N ILE A 158 18.51 -12.24 3.22
CA ILE A 158 18.68 -11.92 1.80
C ILE A 158 19.91 -11.05 1.59
N THR A 159 20.10 -9.99 2.38
CA THR A 159 21.28 -9.12 2.29
C THR A 159 22.56 -9.88 2.51
N ARG A 160 22.61 -10.76 3.51
CA ARG A 160 23.78 -11.61 3.79
C ARG A 160 24.18 -12.41 2.58
N TYR A 161 23.24 -13.09 1.94
CA TYR A 161 23.54 -13.98 0.84
C TYR A 161 23.61 -13.30 -0.52
N VAL A 162 23.03 -12.13 -0.68
CA VAL A 162 23.33 -11.25 -1.82
C VAL A 162 24.79 -10.82 -1.78
N ASN A 163 25.32 -10.51 -0.60
CA ASN A 163 26.73 -10.15 -0.42
C ASN A 163 27.67 -11.36 -0.52
N ASN A 164 27.21 -12.54 -0.16
CA ASN A 164 28.02 -13.76 -0.13
C ASN A 164 27.26 -14.98 -0.67
N ILE A 165 26.97 -14.95 -1.96
CA ILE A 165 26.26 -16.07 -2.64
C ILE A 165 27.04 -17.38 -2.57
N SER A 166 28.36 -17.31 -2.49
CA SER A 166 29.24 -18.49 -2.40
C SER A 166 29.00 -19.29 -1.13
N GLU A 167 28.73 -18.62 -0.01
CA GLU A 167 28.37 -19.29 1.25
C GLU A 167 27.04 -20.05 1.12
N LEU A 168 26.02 -19.42 0.51
CA LEU A 168 24.72 -20.05 0.31
C LEU A 168 24.84 -21.26 -0.63
N TYR A 169 25.60 -21.12 -1.71
CA TYR A 169 25.87 -22.21 -2.63
C TYR A 169 26.52 -23.39 -1.92
N GLN A 170 27.58 -23.17 -1.12
CA GLN A 170 28.25 -24.21 -0.37
C GLN A 170 27.30 -24.94 0.60
N ARG A 171 26.52 -24.18 1.37
CA ARG A 171 25.54 -24.74 2.32
C ARG A 171 24.49 -25.59 1.62
N TYR A 172 23.92 -25.05 0.54
CA TYR A 172 22.88 -25.76 -0.19
C TYR A 172 23.42 -27.01 -0.91
N ALA A 173 24.55 -26.88 -1.60
CA ALA A 173 25.19 -28.02 -2.27
C ALA A 173 25.56 -29.14 -1.30
N THR A 174 26.11 -28.79 -0.13
CA THR A 174 26.41 -29.77 0.92
C THR A 174 25.16 -30.52 1.35
N LYS A 175 24.06 -29.79 1.64
CA LYS A 175 22.79 -30.42 2.04
C LYS A 175 22.24 -31.36 0.95
N VAL A 176 22.21 -30.91 -0.30
CA VAL A 176 21.70 -31.74 -1.41
C VAL A 176 22.55 -33.01 -1.61
N MET A 177 23.88 -32.87 -1.47
CA MET A 177 24.77 -34.05 -1.55
C MET A 177 24.58 -34.98 -0.36
N GLU A 178 24.48 -34.46 0.87
CA GLU A 178 24.18 -35.29 2.07
C GLU A 178 22.88 -36.07 1.92
N ASP A 179 21.83 -35.42 1.40
CA ASP A 179 20.50 -36.01 1.28
C ASP A 179 20.41 -37.04 0.12
N ARG A 180 21.16 -36.85 -0.98
CA ARG A 180 20.96 -37.63 -2.21
C ARG A 180 22.17 -38.46 -2.64
N GLN A 181 23.38 -37.95 -2.47
CA GLN A 181 24.64 -38.62 -2.92
C GLN A 181 25.79 -38.28 -1.97
N PRO A 182 25.86 -38.89 -0.76
CA PRO A 182 26.91 -38.63 0.23
C PRO A 182 28.33 -38.87 -0.25
N GLU A 183 28.50 -39.78 -1.24
CA GLU A 183 29.81 -40.09 -1.80
C GLU A 183 30.49 -38.91 -2.47
N LEU A 184 29.68 -37.92 -3.00
CA LEU A 184 30.23 -36.73 -3.60
C LEU A 184 30.94 -35.83 -2.57
N LEU A 185 30.47 -35.81 -1.32
CA LEU A 185 31.16 -35.09 -0.23
C LEU A 185 32.53 -35.69 0.08
N ALA A 186 32.65 -37.01 0.08
CA ALA A 186 33.92 -37.66 0.27
C ALA A 186 34.89 -37.31 -0.89
N GLN A 187 34.39 -37.23 -2.12
CA GLN A 187 35.19 -36.80 -3.28
C GLN A 187 35.66 -35.36 -3.16
N ILE A 188 34.81 -34.44 -2.66
CA ILE A 188 35.18 -33.04 -2.43
C ILE A 188 36.31 -32.96 -1.39
N ASN A 189 36.18 -33.65 -0.26
CA ASN A 189 37.18 -33.66 0.79
C ASN A 189 38.51 -34.24 0.32
N HIS A 190 38.45 -35.30 -0.51
CA HIS A 190 39.63 -35.88 -1.13
C HIS A 190 40.27 -34.90 -2.13
N SER A 191 39.48 -34.20 -2.93
CA SER A 191 39.97 -33.18 -3.87
C SER A 191 40.63 -32.01 -3.13
N LEU A 192 40.00 -31.54 -2.04
CA LEU A 192 40.55 -30.46 -1.20
C LEU A 192 41.94 -30.81 -0.63
N SER A 193 42.19 -32.07 -0.26
CA SER A 193 43.49 -32.48 0.27
C SER A 193 44.62 -32.42 -0.77
N LYS A 194 44.28 -32.38 -2.05
CA LYS A 194 45.22 -32.39 -3.18
C LYS A 194 45.37 -31.04 -3.87
N LEU A 195 44.32 -30.19 -3.84
CA LEU A 195 44.30 -28.92 -4.52
C LEU A 195 45.19 -27.88 -3.81
N LYS A 196 45.81 -27.02 -4.60
CA LYS A 196 46.60 -25.86 -4.14
C LYS A 196 46.00 -24.57 -4.72
N GLU A 197 46.29 -23.43 -4.12
CA GLU A 197 45.81 -22.12 -4.58
C GLU A 197 46.10 -21.84 -6.06
N LYS A 198 47.23 -22.33 -6.56
CA LYS A 198 47.62 -22.22 -7.98
C LYS A 198 46.67 -22.95 -8.96
N ASP A 199 45.93 -23.92 -8.47
CA ASP A 199 45.03 -24.76 -9.27
C ASP A 199 43.65 -24.11 -9.43
N ILE A 200 43.39 -22.98 -8.73
CA ILE A 200 42.14 -22.23 -8.79
C ILE A 200 42.08 -21.45 -10.11
N PRO A 201 40.99 -21.58 -10.90
CA PRO A 201 40.75 -20.79 -12.10
C PRO A 201 40.73 -19.29 -11.80
N ARG A 202 41.20 -18.47 -12.75
CA ARG A 202 41.30 -17.01 -12.57
C ARG A 202 39.97 -16.34 -12.20
N ASN A 203 38.85 -16.84 -12.71
CA ASN A 203 37.51 -16.32 -12.43
C ASN A 203 37.01 -16.66 -11.01
N MET A 204 37.66 -17.55 -10.29
CA MET A 204 37.34 -17.90 -8.90
C MET A 204 38.37 -17.39 -7.89
N GLN A 205 39.52 -16.91 -8.36
CA GLN A 205 40.55 -16.34 -7.49
C GLN A 205 40.01 -15.10 -6.74
N GLY A 206 40.34 -15.04 -5.44
CA GLY A 206 39.91 -13.95 -4.59
C GLY A 206 38.48 -14.06 -4.02
N GLN A 207 37.77 -15.16 -4.32
CA GLN A 207 36.52 -15.47 -3.66
C GLN A 207 36.78 -16.12 -2.28
N PRO A 208 35.91 -15.88 -1.29
CA PRO A 208 35.96 -16.61 -0.03
C PRO A 208 35.86 -18.13 -0.30
N ASP A 209 36.71 -18.90 0.34
CA ASP A 209 36.75 -20.38 0.19
C ASP A 209 36.95 -20.90 -1.25
N ALA A 210 37.70 -20.19 -2.08
CA ALA A 210 37.88 -20.49 -3.50
C ALA A 210 38.32 -21.94 -3.78
N LEU A 211 39.18 -22.51 -2.91
CA LEU A 211 39.59 -23.94 -3.02
C LEU A 211 38.39 -24.90 -2.88
N ARG A 212 37.54 -24.65 -1.89
CA ARG A 212 36.36 -25.50 -1.66
C ARG A 212 35.34 -25.34 -2.79
N LEU A 213 35.12 -24.12 -3.25
CA LEU A 213 34.26 -23.83 -4.40
C LEU A 213 34.76 -24.56 -5.66
N TRP A 214 36.07 -24.53 -5.89
CA TRP A 214 36.66 -25.25 -7.04
C TRP A 214 36.55 -26.76 -6.92
N ALA A 215 36.81 -27.34 -5.74
CA ALA A 215 36.61 -28.74 -5.48
C ALA A 215 35.16 -29.18 -5.69
N MET A 216 34.20 -28.37 -5.23
CA MET A 216 32.77 -28.64 -5.46
C MET A 216 32.42 -28.57 -6.94
N GLU A 217 32.93 -27.57 -7.66
CA GLU A 217 32.69 -27.40 -9.09
C GLU A 217 33.25 -28.56 -9.92
N MET A 218 34.47 -29.04 -9.61
CA MET A 218 35.05 -30.22 -10.23
C MET A 218 34.20 -31.46 -9.97
N THR A 219 33.77 -31.68 -8.73
CA THR A 219 32.97 -32.84 -8.34
C THR A 219 31.60 -32.83 -9.03
N LEU A 220 30.92 -31.69 -9.05
CA LEU A 220 29.61 -31.53 -9.71
C LEU A 220 29.71 -31.57 -11.25
N SER A 221 30.87 -31.32 -11.82
CA SER A 221 31.13 -31.46 -13.25
C SER A 221 31.52 -32.89 -13.67
N SER A 222 31.81 -33.79 -12.73
CA SER A 222 32.06 -35.22 -12.99
C SER A 222 30.80 -35.94 -13.46
N ASP A 223 30.94 -37.13 -14.03
CA ASP A 223 29.78 -37.89 -14.51
C ASP A 223 28.82 -38.28 -13.38
N ALA A 224 29.33 -38.53 -12.18
CA ALA A 224 28.50 -38.75 -10.99
C ALA A 224 27.80 -37.46 -10.55
N GLY A 225 28.50 -36.33 -10.55
CA GLY A 225 27.92 -35.04 -10.18
C GLY A 225 26.84 -34.55 -11.15
N LYS A 226 26.96 -34.84 -12.45
CA LYS A 226 25.94 -34.50 -13.46
C LYS A 226 24.63 -35.25 -13.27
N GLN A 227 24.64 -36.39 -12.56
CA GLN A 227 23.39 -37.10 -12.22
C GLN A 227 22.62 -36.44 -11.09
N LEU A 228 23.28 -35.57 -10.31
CA LEU A 228 22.65 -34.80 -9.26
C LEU A 228 21.96 -33.56 -9.86
N TYR A 229 20.80 -33.77 -10.49
CA TYR A 229 20.01 -32.67 -11.02
C TYR A 229 19.20 -31.98 -9.90
N ASP A 230 19.43 -30.70 -9.70
CA ASP A 230 18.66 -29.84 -8.80
C ASP A 230 18.59 -28.40 -9.34
N PRO A 231 17.39 -27.87 -9.65
CA PRO A 231 17.24 -26.53 -10.27
C PRO A 231 17.76 -25.40 -9.39
N ILE A 232 17.71 -25.54 -8.06
CA ILE A 232 18.22 -24.52 -7.13
C ILE A 232 19.74 -24.56 -7.12
N LEU A 233 20.32 -25.76 -7.07
CA LEU A 233 21.75 -25.96 -7.12
C LEU A 233 22.35 -25.41 -8.43
N ASP A 234 21.73 -25.69 -9.57
CA ASP A 234 22.15 -25.17 -10.87
C ASP A 234 22.05 -23.66 -10.96
N GLY A 235 20.98 -23.09 -10.38
CA GLY A 235 20.79 -21.64 -10.28
C GLY A 235 21.88 -20.96 -9.43
N LEU A 236 22.19 -21.51 -8.26
CA LEU A 236 23.26 -21.01 -7.38
C LEU A 236 24.64 -21.15 -8.04
N ARG A 237 24.88 -22.28 -8.69
CA ARG A 237 26.11 -22.54 -9.45
C ARG A 237 26.30 -21.51 -10.57
N SER A 238 25.24 -21.17 -11.29
CA SER A 238 25.26 -20.11 -12.30
C SER A 238 25.53 -18.74 -11.68
N ALA A 239 24.89 -18.43 -10.55
CA ALA A 239 25.05 -17.17 -9.86
C ALA A 239 26.48 -16.92 -9.36
N VAL A 240 27.15 -17.96 -8.84
CA VAL A 240 28.56 -17.90 -8.41
C VAL A 240 29.52 -17.67 -9.59
N ARG A 241 29.12 -18.07 -10.79
CA ARG A 241 29.94 -17.93 -12.02
C ARG A 241 29.71 -16.60 -12.75
N TYR A 242 28.76 -15.76 -12.32
CA TYR A 242 28.52 -14.49 -12.99
C TYR A 242 29.77 -13.63 -13.02
N ASP A 243 29.98 -12.97 -14.16
CA ASP A 243 31.04 -11.98 -14.31
C ASP A 243 30.91 -10.91 -13.23
N ARG A 244 32.03 -10.56 -12.60
CA ARG A 244 32.09 -9.61 -11.50
C ARG A 244 31.52 -8.23 -11.90
N THR A 245 31.78 -7.77 -13.11
CA THR A 245 31.26 -6.51 -13.63
C THR A 245 29.74 -6.50 -13.74
N TYR A 246 29.16 -7.64 -13.99
CA TYR A 246 27.72 -7.82 -14.08
C TYR A 246 27.08 -7.91 -12.70
N PHE A 247 27.71 -8.65 -11.80
CA PHE A 247 27.33 -8.73 -10.40
C PHE A 247 27.38 -7.35 -9.72
N ASP A 248 28.45 -6.58 -9.95
CA ASP A 248 28.61 -5.23 -9.39
C ASP A 248 27.46 -4.29 -9.81
N LYS A 249 26.90 -4.45 -11.01
CA LYS A 249 25.75 -3.66 -11.48
C LYS A 249 24.45 -4.04 -10.77
N ILE A 250 24.21 -5.33 -10.53
CA ILE A 250 23.04 -5.79 -9.76
C ILE A 250 23.14 -5.29 -8.33
N VAL A 251 24.30 -5.46 -7.75
CA VAL A 251 24.62 -5.06 -6.38
C VAL A 251 24.48 -3.54 -6.22
N ALA A 252 24.94 -2.74 -7.19
CA ALA A 252 24.83 -1.29 -7.15
C ALA A 252 23.38 -0.77 -7.11
N SER A 253 22.42 -1.50 -7.65
CA SER A 253 21.00 -1.12 -7.61
C SER A 253 20.25 -1.66 -6.40
N LEU A 254 20.54 -2.88 -5.96
CA LEU A 254 19.80 -3.59 -4.92
C LEU A 254 20.38 -3.37 -3.51
N LEU A 255 21.70 -3.35 -3.36
CA LEU A 255 22.35 -3.24 -2.05
C LEU A 255 22.01 -1.96 -1.28
N PRO A 256 22.00 -0.75 -1.89
CA PRO A 256 21.65 0.45 -1.16
C PRO A 256 20.27 0.38 -0.51
N LEU A 257 19.29 -0.23 -1.19
CA LEU A 257 17.96 -0.45 -0.64
C LEU A 257 18.01 -1.46 0.51
N LEU A 258 18.66 -2.60 0.32
CA LEU A 258 18.80 -3.63 1.35
C LEU A 258 19.54 -3.10 2.59
N GLU A 259 20.59 -2.31 2.40
CA GLU A 259 21.32 -1.67 3.50
C GLU A 259 20.42 -0.76 4.34
N LYS A 260 19.59 0.08 3.71
CA LYS A 260 18.62 0.91 4.40
C LYS A 260 17.62 0.07 5.22
N LEU A 261 17.14 -1.04 4.67
CA LEU A 261 16.16 -1.93 5.32
C LEU A 261 16.77 -2.81 6.43
N THR A 262 18.09 -2.95 6.47
CA THR A 262 18.81 -3.83 7.40
C THR A 262 19.72 -3.09 8.37
N THR A 263 19.56 -1.78 8.51
CA THR A 263 20.38 -0.95 9.39
C THR A 263 19.61 -0.50 10.64
N GLY A 264 20.29 -0.58 11.79
CA GLY A 264 19.79 -0.04 13.06
C GLY A 264 18.50 -0.69 13.55
N LYS A 265 17.64 0.11 14.18
CA LYS A 265 16.38 -0.35 14.77
C LYS A 265 15.34 -0.79 13.72
N ILE A 266 15.45 -0.28 12.50
CA ILE A 266 14.59 -0.70 11.38
C ILE A 266 14.85 -2.16 11.03
N ALA A 267 16.10 -2.60 11.09
CA ALA A 267 16.45 -4.00 10.85
C ALA A 267 15.73 -4.96 11.80
N GLU A 268 15.70 -4.64 13.11
CA GLU A 268 15.00 -5.45 14.10
C GLU A 268 13.49 -5.49 13.87
N LEU A 269 12.94 -4.39 13.35
CA LEU A 269 11.51 -4.25 13.07
C LEU A 269 11.08 -5.09 11.87
N LEU A 270 11.90 -5.11 10.80
CA LEU A 270 11.57 -5.72 9.51
C LEU A 270 12.15 -7.12 9.30
N SER A 271 13.14 -7.50 10.11
CA SER A 271 13.74 -8.84 10.12
C SER A 271 13.68 -9.41 11.53
N PRO A 272 12.46 -9.69 12.03
CA PRO A 272 12.28 -10.13 13.41
C PRO A 272 12.92 -11.50 13.65
N ASP A 273 13.67 -11.63 14.73
CA ASP A 273 14.11 -12.91 15.22
C ASP A 273 12.94 -13.61 15.96
N TYR A 274 12.39 -14.62 15.32
CA TYR A 274 11.26 -15.40 15.86
C TYR A 274 11.63 -16.25 17.08
N LEU A 275 12.91 -16.44 17.35
CA LEU A 275 13.40 -17.20 18.50
C LEU A 275 13.76 -16.29 19.69
N ASN A 276 13.83 -14.99 19.46
CA ASN A 276 14.12 -14.04 20.53
C ASN A 276 12.88 -13.79 21.40
N MET A 277 12.82 -14.48 22.53
CA MET A 277 11.74 -14.35 23.52
C MET A 277 11.92 -13.12 24.45
N THR A 278 13.01 -12.37 24.31
CA THR A 278 13.27 -11.19 25.16
C THR A 278 12.71 -9.90 24.56
N ASP A 279 12.43 -9.89 23.26
CA ASP A 279 11.77 -8.77 22.59
C ASP A 279 10.26 -8.89 22.73
N LEU A 280 9.68 -8.05 23.57
CA LEU A 280 8.25 -8.07 23.91
C LEU A 280 7.35 -7.53 22.81
N ARG A 281 7.92 -6.86 21.80
CA ARG A 281 7.14 -6.34 20.68
C ARG A 281 6.56 -7.50 19.89
N PRO A 282 5.24 -7.54 19.63
CA PRO A 282 4.61 -8.63 18.91
C PRO A 282 5.09 -8.67 17.44
N ILE A 283 5.07 -9.85 16.84
CA ILE A 283 5.22 -10.04 15.40
C ILE A 283 3.83 -10.28 14.84
N PHE A 284 3.39 -9.47 13.90
CA PHE A 284 2.09 -9.64 13.26
C PHE A 284 2.21 -10.06 11.80
N ASP A 285 1.19 -10.69 11.29
CA ASP A 285 0.97 -10.98 9.88
C ASP A 285 -0.50 -10.71 9.51
N TRP A 286 -0.77 -10.53 8.23
CA TRP A 286 -2.10 -10.17 7.75
C TRP A 286 -3.16 -11.22 8.04
N GLU A 287 -2.81 -12.50 8.02
CA GLU A 287 -3.79 -13.56 8.32
C GLU A 287 -4.25 -13.50 9.76
N GLN A 288 -3.33 -13.27 10.72
CA GLN A 288 -3.68 -13.09 12.12
C GLN A 288 -4.54 -11.85 12.32
N VAL A 289 -4.18 -10.73 11.68
CA VAL A 289 -4.95 -9.48 11.74
C VAL A 289 -6.39 -9.72 11.26
N ILE A 290 -6.55 -10.36 10.11
CA ILE A 290 -7.86 -10.62 9.52
C ILE A 290 -8.67 -11.60 10.38
N ARG A 291 -8.08 -12.69 10.84
CA ARG A 291 -8.76 -13.69 11.68
C ARG A 291 -9.24 -13.16 13.03
N LYS A 292 -8.52 -12.20 13.61
CA LYS A 292 -8.85 -11.61 14.92
C LYS A 292 -9.72 -10.35 14.83
N ASN A 293 -10.15 -9.96 13.62
CA ASN A 293 -10.74 -8.65 13.37
C ASN A 293 -9.84 -7.53 13.93
N GLY A 294 -8.56 -7.57 13.56
CA GLY A 294 -7.55 -6.65 14.08
C GLY A 294 -7.66 -5.24 13.48
N ILE A 295 -7.01 -4.31 14.17
CA ILE A 295 -6.82 -2.94 13.71
C ILE A 295 -5.32 -2.73 13.58
N VAL A 296 -4.86 -2.25 12.41
CA VAL A 296 -3.44 -1.99 12.17
C VAL A 296 -3.27 -0.57 11.64
N TYR A 297 -2.40 0.19 12.30
CA TYR A 297 -1.92 1.46 11.79
C TYR A 297 -0.48 1.31 11.32
N ILE A 298 -0.20 1.76 10.09
CA ILE A 298 1.12 1.67 9.45
C ILE A 298 1.56 3.09 9.09
N GLY A 299 2.43 3.66 9.93
CA GLY A 299 3.09 4.94 9.71
C GLY A 299 4.47 4.72 9.08
N LEU A 300 4.66 5.17 7.84
CA LEU A 300 5.88 4.88 7.07
C LEU A 300 6.95 5.96 7.19
N ASP A 301 6.64 7.11 7.77
CA ASP A 301 7.58 8.21 7.98
C ASP A 301 8.35 8.63 6.70
N ALA A 302 7.63 8.73 5.59
CA ALA A 302 8.20 9.01 4.26
C ALA A 302 8.93 10.35 4.18
N LEU A 303 8.68 11.27 5.12
CA LEU A 303 9.39 12.55 5.21
C LEU A 303 10.84 12.38 5.65
N SER A 304 11.14 11.33 6.42
CA SER A 304 12.50 11.02 6.87
C SER A 304 13.29 10.22 5.82
N ASP A 305 12.70 9.20 5.22
CA ASP A 305 13.28 8.41 4.12
C ASP A 305 12.18 7.83 3.22
N SER A 306 11.97 8.47 2.07
CA SER A 306 10.92 8.06 1.12
C SER A 306 11.18 6.71 0.46
N ASP A 307 12.46 6.32 0.26
CA ASP A 307 12.80 5.04 -0.39
C ASP A 307 12.49 3.88 0.54
N VAL A 308 12.84 4.00 1.83
CA VAL A 308 12.50 3.00 2.85
C VAL A 308 10.98 2.91 3.01
N ALA A 309 10.30 4.04 3.12
CA ALA A 309 8.84 4.09 3.26
C ALA A 309 8.14 3.39 2.09
N SER A 310 8.55 3.69 0.86
CA SER A 310 8.01 3.07 -0.36
C SER A 310 8.29 1.57 -0.40
N ALA A 311 9.53 1.15 -0.11
CA ALA A 311 9.91 -0.26 -0.14
C ALA A 311 9.13 -1.09 0.89
N VAL A 312 9.02 -0.59 2.10
CA VAL A 312 8.28 -1.27 3.19
C VAL A 312 6.79 -1.28 2.88
N GLY A 313 6.21 -0.13 2.55
CA GLY A 313 4.78 0.01 2.27
C GLY A 313 4.34 -0.87 1.11
N ASN A 314 5.07 -0.85 -0.01
CA ASN A 314 4.76 -1.68 -1.17
C ASN A 314 4.93 -3.18 -0.88
N SER A 315 5.95 -3.57 -0.11
CA SER A 315 6.13 -4.98 0.28
C SER A 315 5.03 -5.48 1.20
N MET A 316 4.61 -4.67 2.18
CA MET A 316 3.47 -4.97 3.06
C MET A 316 2.17 -5.07 2.25
N PHE A 317 1.99 -4.18 1.29
CA PHE A 317 0.83 -4.15 0.42
C PHE A 317 0.77 -5.38 -0.49
N ALA A 318 1.89 -5.77 -1.11
CA ALA A 318 1.99 -6.97 -1.93
C ALA A 318 1.70 -8.25 -1.13
N ASP A 319 2.16 -8.34 0.11
CA ASP A 319 1.83 -9.42 1.03
C ASP A 319 0.34 -9.47 1.35
N LEU A 320 -0.28 -8.32 1.60
CA LEU A 320 -1.74 -8.22 1.82
C LEU A 320 -2.54 -8.69 0.59
N VAL A 321 -2.11 -8.32 -0.63
CA VAL A 321 -2.70 -8.79 -1.89
C VAL A 321 -2.61 -10.30 -2.01
N SER A 322 -1.46 -10.88 -1.68
CA SER A 322 -1.25 -12.34 -1.68
C SER A 322 -2.21 -13.05 -0.72
N VAL A 323 -2.37 -12.53 0.50
CA VAL A 323 -3.33 -13.05 1.49
C VAL A 323 -4.77 -12.92 1.00
N ALA A 324 -5.14 -11.78 0.44
CA ALA A 324 -6.47 -11.58 -0.15
C ALA A 324 -6.75 -12.58 -1.27
N GLY A 325 -5.76 -12.85 -2.13
CA GLY A 325 -5.85 -13.86 -3.19
C GLY A 325 -6.06 -15.29 -2.65
N GLN A 326 -5.41 -15.63 -1.56
CA GLN A 326 -5.61 -16.92 -0.88
C GLN A 326 -7.01 -17.03 -0.26
N ILE A 327 -7.48 -15.96 0.39
CA ILE A 327 -8.84 -15.91 0.96
C ILE A 327 -9.89 -16.03 -0.15
N TYR A 328 -9.70 -15.33 -1.26
CA TYR A 328 -10.59 -15.42 -2.42
C TYR A 328 -10.69 -16.84 -2.97
N LYS A 329 -9.55 -17.56 -3.04
CA LYS A 329 -9.46 -18.89 -3.65
C LYS A 329 -9.92 -20.01 -2.70
N TYR A 330 -9.58 -19.93 -1.42
CA TYR A 330 -9.76 -21.03 -0.47
C TYR A 330 -10.71 -20.69 0.68
N GLY A 331 -11.19 -19.46 0.78
CA GLY A 331 -11.92 -18.96 1.93
C GLY A 331 -11.03 -18.74 3.16
N MET A 332 -11.62 -18.19 4.23
CA MET A 332 -10.90 -17.89 5.48
C MET A 332 -10.35 -19.12 6.19
N ASN A 333 -10.94 -20.28 6.01
CA ASN A 333 -10.58 -21.53 6.67
C ASN A 333 -9.91 -22.54 5.74
N ALA A 334 -9.27 -22.07 4.66
CA ALA A 334 -8.57 -22.93 3.70
C ALA A 334 -9.42 -24.11 3.20
N GLY A 335 -10.72 -23.85 2.91
CA GLY A 335 -11.65 -24.86 2.42
C GLY A 335 -12.36 -25.69 3.51
N LEU A 336 -12.08 -25.44 4.78
CA LEU A 336 -12.84 -26.07 5.86
C LEU A 336 -14.22 -25.42 6.05
N PRO A 337 -15.26 -26.16 6.44
CA PRO A 337 -16.59 -25.59 6.67
C PRO A 337 -16.57 -24.48 7.73
N VAL A 338 -17.14 -23.33 7.39
CA VAL A 338 -17.25 -22.19 8.31
C VAL A 338 -18.60 -22.25 9.02
N ARG A 339 -18.59 -22.08 10.33
CA ARG A 339 -19.84 -21.99 11.14
C ARG A 339 -20.50 -20.61 11.10
N HIS A 340 -19.90 -19.60 10.46
CA HIS A 340 -20.43 -18.23 10.38
C HIS A 340 -20.53 -17.76 8.93
N ASP A 341 -21.76 -17.50 8.49
CA ASP A 341 -22.11 -16.93 7.18
C ASP A 341 -21.84 -15.42 7.07
N GLY A 342 -21.09 -14.84 7.99
CA GLY A 342 -20.74 -13.42 7.96
C GLY A 342 -19.74 -13.12 6.82
N LYS A 343 -20.11 -12.24 5.89
CA LYS A 343 -19.17 -11.71 4.90
C LYS A 343 -18.04 -11.00 5.64
N LEU A 344 -16.80 -11.39 5.34
CA LEU A 344 -15.62 -10.73 5.85
C LEU A 344 -15.55 -9.32 5.28
N ALA A 345 -15.39 -8.32 6.15
CA ALA A 345 -15.14 -6.93 5.76
C ALA A 345 -13.73 -6.54 6.22
N ILE A 346 -12.84 -6.31 5.25
CA ILE A 346 -11.48 -5.83 5.47
C ILE A 346 -11.41 -4.41 4.93
N ASN A 347 -11.45 -3.44 5.84
CA ASN A 347 -11.39 -2.03 5.48
C ASN A 347 -9.94 -1.59 5.39
N LEU A 348 -9.53 -1.23 4.19
CA LEU A 348 -8.19 -0.77 3.87
C LEU A 348 -8.24 0.72 3.53
N HIS A 349 -7.69 1.54 4.40
CA HIS A 349 -7.55 2.98 4.19
C HIS A 349 -6.12 3.30 3.77
N CYS A 350 -5.95 3.90 2.60
CA CYS A 350 -4.65 4.26 2.04
C CYS A 350 -4.57 5.79 1.88
N ASP A 351 -3.96 6.48 2.83
CA ASP A 351 -3.68 7.91 2.67
C ASP A 351 -2.52 8.09 1.68
N GLU A 352 -2.56 9.18 0.90
CA GLU A 352 -1.58 9.44 -0.18
C GLU A 352 -1.29 8.16 -0.99
N PHE A 353 -2.35 7.48 -1.43
CA PHE A 353 -2.23 6.12 -2.00
C PHE A 353 -1.33 6.06 -3.24
N ASN A 354 -1.17 7.16 -3.94
CA ASN A 354 -0.21 7.31 -5.04
C ASN A 354 1.24 6.98 -4.61
N GLU A 355 1.63 7.24 -3.37
CA GLU A 355 2.95 6.85 -2.84
C GLU A 355 3.07 5.35 -2.60
N LEU A 356 1.96 4.67 -2.31
CA LEU A 356 1.87 3.22 -2.08
C LEU A 356 1.62 2.42 -3.36
N MET A 357 1.30 3.08 -4.47
CA MET A 357 1.00 2.40 -5.71
C MET A 357 2.22 1.74 -6.31
N GLY A 358 2.16 0.42 -6.39
CA GLY A 358 3.04 -0.43 -7.17
C GLY A 358 2.21 -1.30 -8.12
N ASP A 359 2.87 -2.25 -8.77
CA ASP A 359 2.24 -3.19 -9.70
C ASP A 359 1.14 -4.03 -9.03
N GLU A 360 1.15 -4.14 -7.71
CA GLU A 360 0.21 -4.94 -6.91
C GLU A 360 -1.10 -4.21 -6.58
N PHE A 361 -1.14 -2.87 -6.70
CA PHE A 361 -2.33 -2.09 -6.36
C PHE A 361 -3.49 -2.33 -7.32
N ILE A 362 -3.21 -2.38 -8.62
CA ILE A 362 -4.23 -2.61 -9.66
C ILE A 362 -4.92 -3.97 -9.51
N PRO A 363 -4.19 -5.10 -9.33
CA PRO A 363 -4.80 -6.38 -9.03
C PRO A 363 -5.65 -6.39 -7.76
N LEU A 364 -5.25 -5.65 -6.71
CA LEU A 364 -6.01 -5.55 -5.47
C LEU A 364 -7.37 -4.91 -5.72
N ILE A 365 -7.41 -3.74 -6.35
CA ILE A 365 -8.66 -3.04 -6.65
C ILE A 365 -9.56 -3.89 -7.54
N ASN A 366 -9.00 -4.56 -8.55
CA ASN A 366 -9.80 -5.35 -9.49
C ASN A 366 -10.39 -6.62 -8.86
N LYS A 367 -9.74 -7.22 -7.89
CA LYS A 367 -10.09 -8.56 -7.38
C LYS A 367 -10.35 -8.61 -5.88
N GLY A 368 -9.89 -7.63 -5.13
CA GLY A 368 -9.95 -7.61 -3.68
C GLY A 368 -11.38 -7.59 -3.13
N GLY A 369 -12.32 -6.97 -3.84
CA GLY A 369 -13.72 -6.95 -3.45
C GLY A 369 -14.32 -8.35 -3.26
N GLY A 370 -13.92 -9.31 -4.10
CA GLY A 370 -14.34 -10.71 -3.96
C GLY A 370 -13.81 -11.40 -2.69
N ALA A 371 -12.69 -10.91 -2.13
CA ALA A 371 -12.13 -11.37 -0.86
C ALA A 371 -12.65 -10.58 0.36
N GLY A 372 -13.60 -9.66 0.17
CA GLY A 372 -14.12 -8.78 1.21
C GLY A 372 -13.26 -7.54 1.48
N MET A 373 -12.29 -7.24 0.62
CA MET A 373 -11.49 -6.02 0.73
C MET A 373 -12.30 -4.80 0.29
N GLN A 374 -12.30 -3.77 1.13
CA GLN A 374 -12.98 -2.50 0.92
C GLN A 374 -11.93 -1.39 0.99
N VAL A 375 -11.42 -0.99 -0.18
CA VAL A 375 -10.37 0.02 -0.25
C VAL A 375 -10.98 1.41 -0.25
N THR A 376 -10.50 2.27 0.64
CA THR A 376 -10.72 3.72 0.61
C THR A 376 -9.38 4.40 0.38
N ALA A 377 -9.20 4.94 -0.80
CA ALA A 377 -7.96 5.58 -1.22
C ALA A 377 -8.10 7.10 -1.17
N TYR A 378 -7.11 7.79 -0.62
CA TYR A 378 -7.09 9.24 -0.49
C TYR A 378 -5.93 9.80 -1.32
N THR A 379 -6.19 10.83 -2.12
CA THR A 379 -5.17 11.52 -2.92
C THR A 379 -5.49 12.99 -3.11
N GLN A 380 -4.54 13.77 -3.62
CA GLN A 380 -4.73 15.20 -3.83
C GLN A 380 -5.20 15.50 -5.24
N THR A 381 -4.55 14.95 -6.24
CA THR A 381 -4.82 15.25 -7.66
C THR A 381 -4.76 13.99 -8.53
N SER A 382 -5.38 14.06 -9.70
CA SER A 382 -5.24 13.01 -10.72
C SER A 382 -3.81 12.93 -11.27
N SER A 383 -3.11 14.06 -11.27
CA SER A 383 -1.71 14.13 -11.72
C SER A 383 -0.75 13.37 -10.81
N ASP A 384 -1.03 13.30 -9.50
CA ASP A 384 -0.23 12.49 -8.56
C ASP A 384 -0.31 10.99 -8.89
N ILE A 385 -1.51 10.53 -9.26
CA ILE A 385 -1.73 9.15 -9.71
C ILE A 385 -0.97 8.90 -11.02
N GLU A 386 -1.10 9.81 -11.98
CA GLU A 386 -0.46 9.68 -13.29
C GLU A 386 1.06 9.71 -13.20
N ALA A 387 1.62 10.60 -12.39
CA ALA A 387 3.06 10.70 -12.16
C ALA A 387 3.65 9.37 -11.62
N ARG A 388 2.88 8.67 -10.79
CA ARG A 388 3.32 7.37 -10.24
C ARG A 388 3.17 6.22 -11.22
N ILE A 389 2.07 6.18 -11.97
CA ILE A 389 1.77 5.10 -12.92
C ILE A 389 2.52 5.28 -14.24
N GLY A 390 2.83 6.53 -14.62
CA GLY A 390 3.52 6.86 -15.86
C GLY A 390 2.66 6.73 -17.13
N SER A 391 1.33 6.54 -17.00
CA SER A 391 0.42 6.36 -18.15
C SER A 391 -0.99 6.87 -17.85
N PRO A 392 -1.52 7.81 -18.68
CA PRO A 392 -2.91 8.28 -18.54
C PRO A 392 -3.95 7.15 -18.67
N ALA A 393 -3.71 6.18 -19.54
CA ALA A 393 -4.63 5.06 -19.72
C ALA A 393 -4.72 4.17 -18.47
N LYS A 394 -3.58 3.87 -17.85
CA LYS A 394 -3.56 3.13 -16.58
C LYS A 394 -4.17 3.93 -15.43
N THR A 395 -3.98 5.25 -15.41
CA THR A 395 -4.63 6.15 -14.45
C THR A 395 -6.13 6.08 -14.58
N ALA A 396 -6.67 6.17 -15.79
CA ALA A 396 -8.10 6.03 -16.05
C ALA A 396 -8.61 4.65 -15.62
N GLN A 397 -7.84 3.59 -15.83
CA GLN A 397 -8.17 2.24 -15.37
C GLN A 397 -8.24 2.16 -13.84
N VAL A 398 -7.29 2.76 -13.12
CA VAL A 398 -7.29 2.78 -11.65
C VAL A 398 -8.49 3.54 -11.13
N VAL A 399 -8.71 4.76 -11.61
CA VAL A 399 -9.84 5.60 -11.19
C VAL A 399 -11.18 4.94 -11.53
N GLY A 400 -11.30 4.32 -12.70
CA GLY A 400 -12.50 3.62 -13.13
C GLY A 400 -12.88 2.39 -12.32
N ASN A 401 -11.98 1.87 -11.48
CA ASN A 401 -12.27 0.76 -10.56
C ASN A 401 -12.82 1.20 -9.20
N PHE A 402 -12.97 2.50 -8.97
CA PHE A 402 -13.62 3.03 -7.78
C PHE A 402 -15.07 3.37 -8.09
N ASN A 403 -16.02 2.63 -7.52
CA ASN A 403 -17.45 2.85 -7.76
C ASN A 403 -17.97 4.09 -7.00
N THR A 404 -17.33 4.47 -5.92
CA THR A 404 -17.67 5.66 -5.14
C THR A 404 -16.57 6.70 -5.26
N LEU A 405 -16.94 7.94 -5.60
CA LEU A 405 -16.04 9.06 -5.68
C LEU A 405 -16.49 10.17 -4.74
N ILE A 406 -15.66 10.55 -3.78
CA ILE A 406 -15.89 11.67 -2.87
C ILE A 406 -14.86 12.74 -3.18
N MET A 407 -15.31 13.88 -3.69
CA MET A 407 -14.44 14.98 -4.10
C MET A 407 -14.66 16.19 -3.23
N LEU A 408 -13.65 16.52 -2.42
CA LEU A 408 -13.52 17.78 -1.72
C LEU A 408 -13.00 18.85 -2.69
N ARG A 409 -12.73 20.05 -2.19
CA ARG A 409 -12.14 21.10 -3.02
C ARG A 409 -10.83 20.63 -3.67
N VAL A 410 -10.75 20.73 -4.98
CA VAL A 410 -9.55 20.50 -5.79
C VAL A 410 -9.05 21.82 -6.39
N ARG A 411 -7.87 21.84 -6.97
CA ARG A 411 -7.26 23.08 -7.49
C ARG A 411 -7.16 23.13 -9.00
N ASP A 412 -7.26 22.00 -9.68
CA ASP A 412 -7.12 21.91 -11.13
C ASP A 412 -8.38 21.35 -11.78
N ASN A 413 -8.64 21.78 -13.01
CA ASN A 413 -9.81 21.40 -13.78
C ASN A 413 -9.81 19.91 -14.12
N ARG A 414 -8.64 19.35 -14.45
CA ARG A 414 -8.53 17.95 -14.85
C ARG A 414 -8.94 16.99 -13.74
N THR A 415 -8.56 17.29 -12.50
CA THR A 415 -9.03 16.52 -11.34
C THR A 415 -10.52 16.72 -11.12
N ALA A 416 -11.04 17.96 -11.24
CA ALA A 416 -12.46 18.24 -11.11
C ALA A 416 -13.30 17.51 -12.16
N GLU A 417 -12.81 17.40 -13.38
CA GLU A 417 -13.46 16.71 -14.50
C GLU A 417 -13.62 15.20 -14.25
N LEU A 418 -12.84 14.57 -13.39
CA LEU A 418 -13.04 13.17 -13.02
C LEU A 418 -14.44 12.91 -12.42
N LEU A 419 -15.00 13.91 -11.74
CA LEU A 419 -16.35 13.83 -11.22
C LEU A 419 -17.35 14.46 -12.19
N THR A 420 -17.09 15.68 -12.66
CA THR A 420 -18.08 16.47 -13.41
C THR A 420 -18.40 15.87 -14.77
N SER A 421 -17.45 15.19 -15.42
CA SER A 421 -17.68 14.48 -16.68
C SER A 421 -18.56 13.22 -16.59
N GLN A 422 -18.75 12.72 -15.37
CA GLN A 422 -19.65 11.56 -15.13
C GLN A 422 -21.10 11.99 -14.88
N LEU A 423 -21.34 13.30 -14.76
CA LEU A 423 -22.67 13.85 -14.45
C LEU A 423 -23.41 14.23 -15.72
N PRO A 424 -24.74 14.12 -15.73
CA PRO A 424 -25.55 14.52 -16.87
C PRO A 424 -25.56 16.04 -17.05
N GLU A 425 -25.83 16.47 -18.27
CA GLU A 425 -26.23 17.83 -18.54
C GLU A 425 -27.70 18.05 -18.15
N VAL A 426 -28.01 19.20 -17.62
CA VAL A 426 -29.37 19.63 -17.30
C VAL A 426 -29.79 20.77 -18.20
N GLU A 427 -31.08 20.79 -18.56
CA GLU A 427 -31.65 21.89 -19.32
C GLU A 427 -32.18 22.99 -18.36
N ILE A 428 -31.64 24.19 -18.48
CA ILE A 428 -32.10 25.36 -17.74
C ILE A 428 -32.81 26.31 -18.67
N TYR A 429 -33.86 26.93 -18.18
CA TYR A 429 -34.55 27.98 -18.91
C TYR A 429 -33.76 29.27 -18.77
N SER A 430 -33.31 29.80 -19.90
CA SER A 430 -32.65 31.11 -19.99
C SER A 430 -33.64 32.15 -20.52
N LYS A 431 -33.85 33.19 -19.75
CA LYS A 431 -34.68 34.33 -20.17
C LYS A 431 -33.76 35.43 -20.69
N THR A 432 -33.85 35.72 -21.95
CA THR A 432 -33.12 36.82 -22.58
C THR A 432 -34.10 37.95 -22.88
N LEU A 433 -33.85 39.11 -22.34
CA LEU A 433 -34.58 40.30 -22.63
C LEU A 433 -34.00 40.94 -23.91
N VAL A 434 -34.76 40.92 -24.96
CA VAL A 434 -34.38 41.58 -26.22
C VAL A 434 -35.17 42.89 -26.32
N SER A 435 -34.47 44.00 -26.21
CA SER A 435 -35.09 45.29 -26.49
C SER A 435 -34.65 45.78 -27.88
N GLY A 436 -35.60 45.94 -28.74
CA GLY A 436 -35.38 46.50 -30.09
C GLY A 436 -35.93 47.90 -30.16
N HIS A 437 -35.15 48.82 -30.68
CA HIS A 437 -35.61 50.14 -31.08
C HIS A 437 -35.62 50.17 -32.62
N SER A 438 -36.77 50.47 -33.19
CA SER A 438 -36.87 50.82 -34.60
C SER A 438 -37.14 52.29 -34.73
N ASP A 439 -36.23 52.95 -35.43
CA ASP A 439 -36.41 54.35 -35.82
C ASP A 439 -36.88 54.37 -37.30
N ILE A 440 -38.09 54.83 -37.49
CA ILE A 440 -38.61 55.07 -38.84
C ILE A 440 -38.52 56.54 -39.06
N ALA A 441 -37.49 56.98 -39.73
CA ALA A 441 -37.34 58.34 -40.19
C ALA A 441 -38.18 58.53 -41.46
N ASP A 442 -39.46 58.78 -41.33
CA ASP A 442 -40.28 59.29 -42.41
C ASP A 442 -40.46 60.82 -42.18
N VAL A 443 -39.85 61.54 -43.13
CA VAL A 443 -39.72 63.00 -43.04
C VAL A 443 -41.09 63.74 -43.09
N GLU A 444 -42.16 63.06 -43.46
CA GLU A 444 -43.50 63.70 -43.59
C GLU A 444 -44.50 63.44 -42.42
N GLN A 445 -44.22 62.49 -41.49
CA GLN A 445 -45.16 62.06 -40.43
C GLN A 445 -44.65 62.18 -38.98
N GLY A 446 -43.54 62.82 -38.71
CA GLY A 446 -43.01 62.90 -37.35
C GLY A 446 -42.31 61.63 -36.87
N GLN A 447 -41.39 61.80 -35.96
CA GLN A 447 -40.64 60.71 -35.38
C GLN A 447 -41.49 59.81 -34.43
N ASP A 448 -41.89 58.61 -34.85
CA ASP A 448 -42.50 57.66 -33.95
C ASP A 448 -41.42 56.65 -33.50
N PHE A 449 -41.10 56.75 -32.22
CA PHE A 449 -40.25 55.77 -31.55
C PHE A 449 -41.11 54.58 -31.11
N THR A 450 -40.92 53.43 -31.74
CA THR A 450 -41.48 52.17 -31.23
C THR A 450 -40.38 51.39 -30.53
N SER A 451 -40.52 51.25 -29.21
CA SER A 451 -39.69 50.32 -28.46
C SER A 451 -40.47 49.02 -28.22
N SER A 452 -39.93 47.93 -28.65
CA SER A 452 -40.48 46.59 -28.35
C SER A 452 -39.54 45.86 -27.42
N THR A 453 -40.07 45.39 -26.29
CA THR A 453 -39.35 44.52 -25.37
C THR A 453 -39.95 43.13 -25.49
N GLN A 454 -39.16 42.16 -25.92
CA GLN A 454 -39.60 40.77 -26.00
C GLN A 454 -38.83 39.93 -25.01
N ASP A 455 -39.54 39.15 -24.21
CA ASP A 455 -38.98 38.11 -23.40
C ASP A 455 -38.78 36.86 -24.26
N ARG A 456 -37.53 36.49 -24.51
CA ARG A 456 -37.22 35.25 -25.22
C ARG A 456 -36.82 34.22 -24.20
N VAL A 457 -37.63 33.18 -24.05
CA VAL A 457 -37.29 32.01 -23.22
C VAL A 457 -36.68 30.96 -24.12
N GLY A 458 -35.44 30.59 -23.85
CA GLY A 458 -34.74 29.50 -24.51
C GLY A 458 -34.28 28.47 -23.50
N THR A 459 -34.08 27.25 -23.92
CA THR A 459 -33.42 26.21 -23.12
C THR A 459 -31.94 26.17 -23.44
N VAL A 460 -31.10 26.13 -22.41
CA VAL A 460 -29.66 25.99 -22.53
C VAL A 460 -29.23 24.74 -21.74
N LYS A 461 -28.49 23.85 -22.36
CA LYS A 461 -27.88 22.72 -21.67
C LYS A 461 -26.65 23.19 -20.91
N THR A 462 -26.56 22.81 -19.66
CA THR A 462 -25.43 23.12 -18.79
C THR A 462 -25.07 21.88 -17.97
N PRO A 463 -23.77 21.66 -17.66
CA PRO A 463 -23.38 20.59 -16.73
C PRO A 463 -24.06 20.74 -15.38
N LEU A 464 -24.48 19.63 -14.76
CA LEU A 464 -25.12 19.64 -13.44
C LEU A 464 -24.21 20.27 -12.37
N VAL A 465 -22.91 19.97 -12.41
CA VAL A 465 -21.86 20.58 -11.60
C VAL A 465 -20.69 20.91 -12.50
N THR A 466 -20.18 22.13 -12.38
CA THR A 466 -19.05 22.59 -13.17
C THR A 466 -17.72 22.36 -12.44
N PRO A 467 -16.57 22.25 -13.14
CA PRO A 467 -15.24 22.22 -12.52
C PRO A 467 -14.99 23.44 -11.60
N ALA A 468 -15.53 24.61 -11.96
CA ALA A 468 -15.39 25.81 -11.15
C ALA A 468 -16.06 25.69 -9.77
N GLU A 469 -17.20 25.01 -9.67
CA GLU A 469 -17.85 24.74 -8.39
C GLU A 469 -17.01 23.81 -7.51
N MET A 470 -16.35 22.82 -8.09
CA MET A 470 -15.44 21.93 -7.37
C MET A 470 -14.23 22.67 -6.80
N ILE A 471 -13.68 23.61 -7.58
CA ILE A 471 -12.51 24.41 -7.19
C ILE A 471 -12.85 25.39 -6.07
N ASN A 472 -14.10 25.86 -6.03
CA ASN A 472 -14.58 26.85 -5.07
C ASN A 472 -15.29 26.27 -3.85
N LEU A 473 -15.32 24.93 -3.69
CA LEU A 473 -15.94 24.31 -2.52
C LEU A 473 -15.34 24.83 -1.21
N PRO A 474 -16.18 25.14 -0.21
CA PRO A 474 -15.73 25.45 1.13
C PRO A 474 -15.01 24.28 1.79
N LYS A 475 -14.16 24.60 2.76
CA LYS A 475 -13.50 23.57 3.59
C LYS A 475 -14.55 22.74 4.33
N GLY A 476 -14.38 21.42 4.35
CA GLY A 476 -15.29 20.48 5.01
C GLY A 476 -16.54 20.15 4.21
N GLN A 477 -16.64 20.58 2.95
CA GLN A 477 -17.69 20.18 2.02
C GLN A 477 -17.10 19.31 0.89
N ALA A 478 -17.94 18.43 0.35
CA ALA A 478 -17.58 17.57 -0.77
C ALA A 478 -18.81 17.27 -1.64
N PHE A 479 -18.56 16.84 -2.87
CA PHE A 479 -19.54 16.09 -3.65
C PHE A 479 -19.24 14.61 -3.55
N ALA A 480 -20.26 13.81 -3.25
CA ALA A 480 -20.16 12.36 -3.19
C ALA A 480 -21.01 11.75 -4.31
N LEU A 481 -20.35 11.09 -5.25
CA LEU A 481 -20.98 10.29 -6.29
C LEU A 481 -20.98 8.84 -5.82
N LEU A 482 -22.15 8.40 -5.36
CA LEU A 482 -22.37 7.05 -4.84
C LEU A 482 -22.82 6.12 -5.97
N GLU A 483 -22.85 4.83 -5.69
CA GLU A 483 -23.31 3.84 -6.63
C GLU A 483 -24.74 4.14 -7.14
N GLY A 484 -25.01 3.77 -8.38
CA GLY A 484 -26.26 4.10 -9.05
C GLY A 484 -26.36 5.55 -9.52
N GLY A 485 -25.26 6.30 -9.55
CA GLY A 485 -25.22 7.69 -10.03
C GLY A 485 -25.82 8.70 -9.07
N GLN A 486 -25.99 8.36 -7.81
CA GLN A 486 -26.51 9.27 -6.79
C GLN A 486 -25.48 10.32 -6.41
N LEU A 487 -25.74 11.56 -6.78
CA LEU A 487 -24.88 12.71 -6.42
C LEU A 487 -25.43 13.44 -5.19
N TRP A 488 -24.57 13.59 -4.18
CA TRP A 488 -24.86 14.32 -2.96
C TRP A 488 -23.82 15.41 -2.73
N LYS A 489 -24.26 16.62 -2.40
CA LYS A 489 -23.39 17.63 -1.79
C LYS A 489 -23.41 17.41 -0.29
N ILE A 490 -22.27 17.07 0.28
CA ILE A 490 -22.17 16.70 1.69
C ILE A 490 -21.34 17.72 2.48
N ARG A 491 -21.68 17.85 3.74
CA ARG A 491 -20.91 18.55 4.75
C ARG A 491 -20.48 17.53 5.81
N MET A 492 -19.18 17.47 6.08
CA MET A 492 -18.64 16.47 6.96
C MET A 492 -18.69 16.92 8.42
N PRO A 493 -19.20 16.10 9.36
CA PRO A 493 -19.09 16.38 10.77
C PRO A 493 -17.64 16.27 11.23
N LEU A 494 -17.27 17.06 12.24
CA LEU A 494 -16.01 16.86 12.94
C LEU A 494 -16.17 15.69 13.93
N PRO A 495 -15.27 14.71 13.92
CA PRO A 495 -15.28 13.60 14.89
C PRO A 495 -14.74 14.07 16.25
N THR A 496 -15.44 15.01 16.88
CA THR A 496 -15.16 15.48 18.23
C THR A 496 -16.21 14.91 19.16
N GLY A 497 -15.79 14.24 20.23
CA GLY A 497 -16.67 13.74 21.28
C GLY A 497 -16.47 14.50 22.58
N ASP A 498 -17.46 14.50 23.44
CA ASP A 498 -17.38 15.11 24.78
C ASP A 498 -16.31 14.42 25.66
N ASP A 499 -15.95 13.18 25.31
CA ASP A 499 -14.94 12.38 26.02
C ASP A 499 -13.54 12.47 25.43
N ASP A 500 -13.30 13.32 24.43
CA ASP A 500 -11.98 13.42 23.76
C ASP A 500 -10.88 13.82 24.75
N ASP A 501 -11.16 14.71 25.68
CA ASP A 501 -10.18 15.14 26.68
C ASP A 501 -9.73 13.99 27.61
N ALA A 502 -10.59 13.03 27.85
CA ALA A 502 -10.30 11.89 28.72
C ALA A 502 -9.58 10.74 28.01
N LEU A 503 -9.89 10.49 26.73
CA LEU A 503 -9.43 9.30 25.99
C LEU A 503 -8.43 9.63 24.88
N MET A 504 -8.40 10.87 24.38
CA MET A 504 -7.46 11.27 23.33
C MET A 504 -6.05 11.43 23.92
N PRO A 505 -5.06 10.67 23.48
CA PRO A 505 -3.69 10.86 23.95
C PRO A 505 -3.15 12.22 23.52
N ALA A 506 -2.49 12.92 24.42
CA ALA A 506 -1.98 14.28 24.16
C ALA A 506 -0.88 14.31 23.10
N SER A 507 -0.09 13.23 22.99
CA SER A 507 1.04 13.15 22.07
C SER A 507 1.33 11.70 21.66
N LEU A 508 2.19 11.53 20.65
CA LEU A 508 2.74 10.20 20.31
C LEU A 508 3.56 9.59 21.45
N GLN A 509 4.21 10.41 22.25
CA GLN A 509 4.96 9.94 23.43
C GLN A 509 4.05 9.26 24.45
N ASN A 510 2.85 9.80 24.66
CA ASN A 510 1.86 9.17 25.55
C ASN A 510 1.42 7.79 25.01
N ILE A 511 1.22 7.68 23.69
CA ILE A 511 0.94 6.39 23.04
C ILE A 511 2.12 5.44 23.24
N ALA A 512 3.35 5.92 23.02
CA ALA A 512 4.58 5.15 23.20
C ALA A 512 4.71 4.58 24.62
N GLU A 513 4.45 5.38 25.64
CA GLU A 513 4.50 4.94 27.04
C GLU A 513 3.43 3.89 27.34
N GLN A 514 2.21 4.07 26.82
CA GLN A 514 1.13 3.12 27.00
C GLN A 514 1.42 1.79 26.28
N MET A 515 1.97 1.84 25.05
CA MET A 515 2.36 0.63 24.32
C MET A 515 3.47 -0.14 25.03
N ARG A 516 4.48 0.54 25.58
CA ARG A 516 5.53 -0.11 26.38
C ARG A 516 4.97 -0.80 27.63
N ARG A 517 4.01 -0.20 28.30
CA ARG A 517 3.31 -0.82 29.44
C ARG A 517 2.52 -2.03 28.97
N TYR A 518 1.77 -1.91 27.89
CA TYR A 518 0.98 -3.00 27.31
C TYR A 518 1.85 -4.21 26.96
N TYR A 519 3.00 -4.00 26.32
CA TYR A 519 3.91 -5.09 25.99
C TYR A 519 4.48 -5.79 27.22
N ARG A 520 4.76 -5.05 28.30
CA ARG A 520 5.23 -5.63 29.56
C ARG A 520 4.14 -6.43 30.28
N THR A 521 2.90 -5.98 30.25
CA THR A 521 1.79 -6.67 30.91
C THR A 521 1.32 -7.90 30.15
N SER A 522 1.53 -7.95 28.84
CA SER A 522 1.21 -9.14 28.05
C SER A 522 2.15 -10.33 28.30
N GLU A 523 3.32 -10.11 28.90
CA GLU A 523 4.24 -11.19 29.34
C GLU A 523 3.64 -12.08 30.42
N ASN A 524 2.81 -11.52 31.29
CA ASN A 524 2.29 -12.19 32.49
C ASN A 524 0.84 -12.67 32.32
N TRP A 525 0.44 -13.01 31.08
CA TRP A 525 -0.93 -13.48 30.80
C TRP A 525 -1.32 -14.73 31.60
N TRP A 526 -0.34 -15.50 32.08
CA TRP A 526 -0.57 -16.66 32.95
C TRP A 526 -0.72 -16.31 34.45
N GLU A 527 -0.29 -15.08 34.86
CA GLU A 527 -0.43 -14.64 36.27
C GLU A 527 -1.80 -14.01 36.57
N GLU A 528 -2.54 -13.59 35.54
CA GLU A 528 -3.87 -12.97 35.69
C GLU A 528 -5.02 -13.96 35.92
N LYS A 529 -4.73 -15.24 36.21
CA LYS A 529 -5.74 -16.25 36.59
C LYS A 529 -5.52 -16.72 38.02
N GLY A 530 -5.56 -15.75 38.92
CA GLY A 530 -5.66 -16.01 40.35
C GLY A 530 -6.93 -15.39 40.92
#